data_48a3aaa1026b932c1a12819a9044f270
#
_entry.id   48a3aaa1026b932c1a12819a9044f270
#
_cell.length_a   1.000
_cell.length_b   1.000
_cell.length_c   1.000
_cell.angle_alpha   90.00
_cell.angle_beta   90.00
_cell.angle_gamma   90.00
#
_symmetry.space_group_name_H-M   'P 1'
#
loop_
_entity.id
_entity.type
_entity.pdbx_description
1 polymer ?
#
loop_
_entity_poly.entity_id
_entity_poly.type
_entity_poly.pdbx_seq_one_letter_code
_entity_poly.pdbx_strand_id
1 'polypeptide(L)'
;MGKILDYVRWRGDLTLDREPFNSLDAGLFAAFAYLPFDSSVKGHTLEAATKRLIQKKTLIHSDKVEAQLINLSDRYKNMRFLDWSHLSQKKPPVQFTAMTIELDPQTILVAYRGTDGSMVGLNEDVDMSYQPEIFGQTVAADYLDKIAKIYPDKRIYTTGHSKGGNFAAYAISAVSPKIQDQIIKAYSFDGPGFMKETYDQLEFQRAIPKMITYVPEGSIFGMMLDHPERVIVVKSKMKHLMQQHNPLHWEVARNSFVMAPCLSNASRIIRSTFISWNTKIPREKREELWLAFFTALESQKITDARQLTTNKIRGAIQFSHAYLSLDPKTRLIANEIVSDITTTARQYINLPFLNHTEHLEPLGNDSSKGPIVDDSYDGS
;
A
#
# COMPACT_ATOMS: atom_id res chain seq x y z
N MET A 1 12.88 -20.11 5.92
CA MET A 1 11.91 -19.21 5.28
C MET A 1 12.65 -18.06 4.62
N GLY A 2 12.30 -17.71 3.40
CA GLY A 2 12.90 -16.62 2.62
C GLY A 2 12.10 -15.33 2.68
N LYS A 3 12.40 -14.45 1.74
CA LYS A 3 11.71 -13.20 1.44
C LYS A 3 11.27 -13.23 -0.04
N ILE A 4 10.52 -12.22 -0.52
CA ILE A 4 10.12 -12.14 -1.94
C ILE A 4 11.32 -12.28 -2.90
N LEU A 5 12.43 -11.60 -2.63
CA LEU A 5 13.61 -11.72 -3.50
C LEU A 5 14.27 -13.11 -3.47
N ASP A 6 14.06 -13.89 -2.40
CA ASP A 6 14.49 -15.30 -2.36
C ASP A 6 13.56 -16.18 -3.20
N TYR A 7 12.23 -15.90 -3.20
CA TYR A 7 11.29 -16.53 -4.12
C TYR A 7 11.70 -16.32 -5.59
N VAL A 8 12.09 -15.09 -5.95
CA VAL A 8 12.59 -14.81 -7.31
C VAL A 8 13.83 -15.67 -7.64
N ARG A 9 14.75 -15.86 -6.67
CA ARG A 9 15.94 -16.73 -6.87
C ARG A 9 15.56 -18.21 -7.00
N TRP A 10 14.54 -18.67 -6.25
CA TRP A 10 14.19 -20.09 -6.20
C TRP A 10 13.23 -20.51 -7.32
N ARG A 11 12.39 -19.58 -7.79
CA ARG A 11 11.29 -19.84 -8.73
C ARG A 11 11.32 -18.95 -9.98
N GLY A 12 12.35 -18.15 -10.11
CA GLY A 12 12.52 -17.26 -11.26
C GLY A 12 12.79 -18.00 -12.59
N ASP A 13 13.04 -19.30 -12.54
CA ASP A 13 13.12 -20.21 -13.68
C ASP A 13 11.75 -20.71 -14.17
N LEU A 14 10.70 -20.61 -13.33
CA LEU A 14 9.35 -21.07 -13.68
C LEU A 14 8.54 -19.94 -14.31
N THR A 15 8.26 -20.08 -15.59
CA THR A 15 7.39 -19.18 -16.35
C THR A 15 5.93 -19.27 -15.90
N LEU A 16 5.08 -18.29 -16.27
CA LEU A 16 3.70 -18.21 -15.78
C LEU A 16 2.80 -19.37 -16.25
N ASP A 17 3.16 -20.05 -17.34
CA ASP A 17 2.49 -21.28 -17.80
C ASP A 17 2.77 -22.48 -16.92
N ARG A 18 3.90 -22.48 -16.18
CA ARG A 18 4.29 -23.52 -15.25
C ARG A 18 3.84 -23.27 -13.82
N GLU A 19 3.90 -22.04 -13.39
CA GLU A 19 3.46 -21.55 -12.08
C GLU A 19 2.65 -20.29 -12.32
N PRO A 20 1.33 -20.29 -12.19
CA PRO A 20 0.49 -19.11 -12.44
C PRO A 20 0.89 -17.89 -11.60
N PHE A 21 0.49 -16.70 -12.08
CA PHE A 21 0.69 -15.45 -11.34
C PHE A 21 0.05 -15.53 -9.93
N ASN A 22 0.80 -15.17 -8.90
CA ASN A 22 0.40 -15.32 -7.52
C ASN A 22 0.66 -14.06 -6.67
N SER A 23 0.33 -14.12 -5.38
CA SER A 23 0.49 -12.97 -4.47
C SER A 23 1.94 -12.52 -4.28
N LEU A 24 2.92 -13.42 -4.43
CA LEU A 24 4.34 -13.04 -4.33
C LEU A 24 4.79 -12.24 -5.56
N ASP A 25 4.30 -12.61 -6.74
CA ASP A 25 4.53 -11.82 -7.96
C ASP A 25 3.89 -10.45 -7.83
N ALA A 26 2.65 -10.39 -7.34
CA ALA A 26 1.95 -9.12 -7.11
C ALA A 26 2.71 -8.24 -6.10
N GLY A 27 3.21 -8.82 -5.00
CA GLY A 27 4.01 -8.13 -4.01
C GLY A 27 5.36 -7.65 -4.54
N LEU A 28 6.01 -8.45 -5.41
CA LEU A 28 7.22 -8.04 -6.10
C LEU A 28 6.95 -6.81 -6.98
N PHE A 29 5.90 -6.85 -7.81
CA PHE A 29 5.56 -5.73 -8.68
C PHE A 29 5.06 -4.49 -7.93
N ALA A 30 4.45 -4.65 -6.77
CA ALA A 30 4.12 -3.55 -5.89
C ALA A 30 5.37 -2.81 -5.38
N ALA A 31 6.45 -3.55 -5.07
CA ALA A 31 7.76 -2.99 -4.73
C ALA A 31 8.48 -2.43 -5.98
N PHE A 32 8.46 -3.17 -7.08
CA PHE A 32 9.08 -2.80 -8.37
C PHE A 32 8.59 -1.44 -8.89
N ALA A 33 7.35 -1.05 -8.55
CA ALA A 33 6.79 0.25 -8.91
C ALA A 33 7.55 1.45 -8.31
N TYR A 34 8.37 1.23 -7.27
CA TYR A 34 9.20 2.28 -6.68
C TYR A 34 10.53 2.49 -7.41
N LEU A 35 10.94 1.55 -8.27
CA LEU A 35 12.16 1.73 -9.05
C LEU A 35 12.07 2.97 -9.94
N PRO A 36 13.16 3.75 -10.09
CA PRO A 36 13.15 5.04 -10.76
C PRO A 36 13.11 4.92 -12.28
N PHE A 37 12.04 4.30 -12.79
CA PHE A 37 11.69 4.27 -14.19
C PHE A 37 11.09 5.61 -14.66
N ASP A 38 11.08 5.81 -15.95
CA ASP A 38 10.45 6.94 -16.63
C ASP A 38 9.71 6.45 -17.91
N SER A 39 9.08 7.34 -18.65
CA SER A 39 8.28 7.00 -19.82
C SER A 39 9.04 6.29 -20.93
N SER A 40 10.38 6.30 -20.91
CA SER A 40 11.21 5.63 -21.91
C SER A 40 11.14 4.09 -21.85
N VAL A 41 10.55 3.53 -20.77
CA VAL A 41 10.39 2.07 -20.63
C VAL A 41 9.26 1.51 -21.50
N LYS A 42 8.34 2.33 -21.98
CA LYS A 42 7.20 1.88 -22.78
C LYS A 42 7.66 1.08 -24.00
N GLY A 43 7.03 -0.08 -24.22
CA GLY A 43 7.34 -1.02 -25.30
C GLY A 43 8.59 -1.88 -25.10
N HIS A 44 9.37 -1.64 -24.03
CA HIS A 44 10.54 -2.45 -23.71
C HIS A 44 10.18 -3.65 -22.81
N THR A 45 10.97 -4.73 -22.95
CA THR A 45 10.92 -5.84 -21.98
C THR A 45 11.46 -5.40 -20.62
N LEU A 46 11.07 -6.13 -19.56
CA LEU A 46 11.64 -5.88 -18.22
C LEU A 46 13.16 -6.07 -18.22
N GLU A 47 13.67 -7.05 -19.00
CA GLU A 47 15.12 -7.21 -19.19
C GLU A 47 15.79 -5.94 -19.71
N ALA A 48 15.27 -5.39 -20.81
CA ALA A 48 15.87 -4.20 -21.42
C ALA A 48 15.78 -2.97 -20.50
N ALA A 49 14.64 -2.79 -19.81
CA ALA A 49 14.42 -1.68 -18.91
C ALA A 49 15.31 -1.77 -17.66
N THR A 50 15.36 -2.94 -17.01
CA THR A 50 16.18 -3.16 -15.82
C THR A 50 17.68 -3.12 -16.14
N LYS A 51 18.11 -3.61 -17.29
CA LYS A 51 19.51 -3.51 -17.76
C LYS A 51 19.97 -2.05 -17.86
N ARG A 52 19.14 -1.17 -18.43
CA ARG A 52 19.40 0.29 -18.47
C ARG A 52 19.43 0.90 -17.05
N LEU A 53 18.49 0.48 -16.20
CA LEU A 53 18.36 1.00 -14.84
C LEU A 53 19.60 0.65 -13.99
N ILE A 54 20.09 -0.59 -14.05
CA ILE A 54 21.26 -1.08 -13.31
C ILE A 54 22.52 -0.27 -13.63
N GLN A 55 22.62 0.30 -14.83
CA GLN A 55 23.75 1.13 -15.26
C GLN A 55 23.73 2.55 -14.66
N LYS A 56 22.59 3.01 -14.11
CA LYS A 56 22.50 4.34 -13.47
C LYS A 56 23.34 4.37 -12.20
N LYS A 57 24.31 5.29 -12.12
CA LYS A 57 25.19 5.45 -10.95
C LYS A 57 24.45 5.86 -9.67
N THR A 58 23.30 6.49 -9.83
CA THR A 58 22.44 6.98 -8.73
C THR A 58 21.54 5.90 -8.13
N LEU A 59 21.51 4.69 -8.73
CA LEU A 59 20.66 3.61 -8.24
C LEU A 59 21.23 3.05 -6.94
N ILE A 60 20.41 3.03 -5.88
CA ILE A 60 20.82 2.47 -4.59
C ILE A 60 20.96 0.95 -4.65
N HIS A 61 21.72 0.38 -3.71
CA HIS A 61 22.08 -1.03 -3.76
C HIS A 61 20.88 -1.98 -3.72
N SER A 62 19.86 -1.69 -2.89
CA SER A 62 18.62 -2.49 -2.80
C SER A 62 17.90 -2.57 -4.14
N ASP A 63 17.70 -1.42 -4.78
CA ASP A 63 17.02 -1.30 -6.08
C ASP A 63 17.80 -1.99 -7.20
N LYS A 64 19.14 -1.92 -7.10
CA LYS A 64 20.02 -2.62 -8.04
C LYS A 64 19.87 -4.14 -7.93
N VAL A 65 19.80 -4.68 -6.70
CA VAL A 65 19.60 -6.11 -6.46
C VAL A 65 18.25 -6.58 -6.99
N GLU A 66 17.19 -5.83 -6.74
CA GLU A 66 15.84 -6.12 -7.24
C GLU A 66 15.81 -6.13 -8.77
N ALA A 67 16.32 -5.07 -9.41
CA ALA A 67 16.40 -4.97 -10.85
C ALA A 67 17.23 -6.11 -11.47
N GLN A 68 18.34 -6.50 -10.85
CA GLN A 68 19.18 -7.62 -11.31
C GLN A 68 18.43 -8.95 -11.27
N LEU A 69 17.70 -9.23 -10.19
CA LEU A 69 16.96 -10.48 -10.04
C LEU A 69 15.86 -10.60 -11.10
N ILE A 70 15.14 -9.52 -11.36
CA ILE A 70 14.11 -9.48 -12.41
C ILE A 70 14.74 -9.65 -13.80
N ASN A 71 15.88 -8.98 -14.04
CA ASN A 71 16.62 -9.07 -15.29
C ASN A 71 17.06 -10.51 -15.63
N LEU A 72 17.44 -11.27 -14.62
CA LEU A 72 17.95 -12.64 -14.77
C LEU A 72 16.86 -13.71 -14.71
N SER A 73 15.64 -13.35 -14.34
CA SER A 73 14.55 -14.29 -14.12
C SER A 73 13.83 -14.62 -15.43
N ASP A 74 13.76 -15.90 -15.80
CA ASP A 74 12.97 -16.36 -16.95
C ASP A 74 11.49 -16.08 -16.77
N ARG A 75 11.01 -16.04 -15.52
CA ARG A 75 9.63 -15.73 -15.14
C ARG A 75 9.24 -14.30 -15.54
N TYR A 76 10.15 -13.32 -15.42
CA TYR A 76 9.80 -11.90 -15.55
C TYR A 76 10.47 -11.19 -16.73
N LYS A 77 11.68 -11.57 -17.12
CA LYS A 77 12.53 -10.80 -18.05
C LYS A 77 11.87 -10.46 -19.37
N ASN A 78 11.00 -11.35 -19.88
CA ASN A 78 10.33 -11.20 -21.19
C ASN A 78 9.01 -10.40 -21.11
N MET A 79 8.48 -10.15 -19.91
CA MET A 79 7.31 -9.28 -19.74
C MET A 79 7.59 -7.88 -20.28
N ARG A 80 6.56 -7.15 -20.72
CA ARG A 80 6.71 -5.85 -21.37
C ARG A 80 6.03 -4.74 -20.63
N PHE A 81 6.68 -3.58 -20.57
CA PHE A 81 6.00 -2.33 -20.22
C PHE A 81 5.08 -1.91 -21.38
N LEU A 82 3.78 -1.90 -21.14
CA LEU A 82 2.78 -1.39 -22.08
C LEU A 82 2.56 0.10 -21.89
N ASP A 83 2.51 0.56 -20.64
CA ASP A 83 2.37 1.98 -20.32
C ASP A 83 3.10 2.34 -19.01
N TRP A 84 3.39 3.62 -18.85
CA TRP A 84 3.93 4.24 -17.65
C TRP A 84 3.37 5.66 -17.54
N SER A 85 2.92 6.04 -16.36
CA SER A 85 2.35 7.36 -16.09
C SER A 85 2.88 7.92 -14.80
N HIS A 86 3.10 9.24 -14.77
CA HIS A 86 3.50 9.99 -13.58
C HIS A 86 2.81 11.34 -13.56
N LEU A 87 2.29 11.71 -12.41
CA LEU A 87 1.73 13.01 -12.13
C LEU A 87 2.17 13.46 -10.74
N SER A 88 2.69 14.67 -10.65
CA SER A 88 3.01 15.32 -9.37
C SER A 88 2.59 16.76 -9.43
N GLN A 89 1.69 17.17 -8.53
CA GLN A 89 1.22 18.56 -8.41
C GLN A 89 0.83 18.87 -6.96
N LYS A 90 0.81 20.16 -6.62
CA LYS A 90 0.53 20.60 -5.25
C LYS A 90 -0.94 20.93 -4.98
N LYS A 91 -1.72 21.29 -6.02
CA LYS A 91 -3.12 21.72 -5.88
C LYS A 91 -3.96 21.20 -7.04
N PRO A 92 -4.92 20.28 -6.79
CA PRO A 92 -4.99 19.47 -5.57
C PRO A 92 -3.71 18.65 -5.38
N PRO A 93 -3.33 18.28 -4.14
CA PRO A 93 -2.12 17.50 -3.94
C PRO A 93 -2.28 16.13 -4.60
N VAL A 94 -1.30 15.75 -5.41
CA VAL A 94 -1.21 14.40 -5.97
C VAL A 94 0.24 14.03 -6.25
N GLN A 95 0.60 12.84 -5.83
CA GLN A 95 1.82 12.16 -6.20
C GLN A 95 1.44 10.76 -6.68
N PHE A 96 1.38 10.61 -7.99
CA PHE A 96 0.91 9.41 -8.67
C PHE A 96 1.99 8.87 -9.60
N THR A 97 2.16 7.56 -9.58
CA THR A 97 2.92 6.82 -10.61
C THR A 97 2.27 5.46 -10.78
N ALA A 98 2.05 5.06 -12.02
CA ALA A 98 1.59 3.74 -12.36
C ALA A 98 2.32 3.18 -13.56
N MET A 99 2.41 1.86 -13.62
CA MET A 99 2.94 1.13 -14.76
C MET A 99 2.00 0.01 -15.15
N THR A 100 1.89 -0.24 -16.45
CA THR A 100 1.16 -1.39 -16.98
C THR A 100 2.15 -2.36 -17.62
N ILE A 101 2.11 -3.61 -17.20
CA ILE A 101 3.01 -4.69 -17.61
C ILE A 101 2.18 -5.80 -18.25
N GLU A 102 2.56 -6.23 -19.45
CA GLU A 102 2.03 -7.44 -20.07
C GLU A 102 2.69 -8.65 -19.43
N LEU A 103 1.88 -9.45 -18.71
CA LEU A 103 2.32 -10.68 -18.08
C LEU A 103 2.41 -11.82 -19.09
N ASP A 104 1.37 -11.92 -19.91
CA ASP A 104 1.19 -12.87 -21.01
C ASP A 104 0.25 -12.27 -22.07
N PRO A 105 0.01 -12.96 -23.22
CA PRO A 105 -0.85 -12.42 -24.29
C PRO A 105 -2.29 -12.09 -23.87
N GLN A 106 -2.83 -12.68 -22.81
CA GLN A 106 -4.20 -12.46 -22.33
C GLN A 106 -4.28 -11.60 -21.07
N THR A 107 -3.15 -11.38 -20.38
CA THR A 107 -3.17 -10.82 -19.02
C THR A 107 -2.22 -9.64 -18.89
N ILE A 108 -2.69 -8.58 -18.23
CA ILE A 108 -1.89 -7.41 -17.87
C ILE A 108 -1.96 -7.15 -16.37
N LEU A 109 -0.93 -6.50 -15.86
CA LEU A 109 -0.83 -6.02 -14.50
C LEU A 109 -0.72 -4.50 -14.50
N VAL A 110 -1.56 -3.82 -13.72
CA VAL A 110 -1.43 -2.41 -13.40
C VAL A 110 -0.85 -2.28 -11.99
N ALA A 111 0.36 -1.76 -11.88
CA ALA A 111 1.04 -1.56 -10.60
C ALA A 111 1.09 -0.07 -10.24
N TYR A 112 0.58 0.28 -9.06
CA TYR A 112 0.54 1.64 -8.52
C TYR A 112 1.63 1.84 -7.48
N ARG A 113 2.43 2.89 -7.64
CA ARG A 113 3.44 3.27 -6.66
C ARG A 113 2.79 4.00 -5.50
N GLY A 114 3.20 3.68 -4.28
CA GLY A 114 2.86 4.44 -3.08
C GLY A 114 3.69 5.71 -2.93
N THR A 115 3.70 6.25 -1.72
CA THR A 115 4.35 7.52 -1.39
C THR A 115 5.86 7.44 -1.54
N ASP A 116 6.45 8.44 -2.19
CA ASP A 116 7.89 8.52 -2.45
C ASP A 116 8.70 9.29 -1.39
N GLY A 117 8.04 9.70 -0.30
CA GLY A 117 8.61 10.50 0.78
C GLY A 117 8.52 12.01 0.54
N SER A 118 7.97 12.47 -0.59
CA SER A 118 7.73 13.90 -0.83
C SER A 118 6.66 14.45 0.12
N MET A 119 6.70 15.74 0.43
CA MET A 119 5.65 16.39 1.23
C MET A 119 4.29 16.35 0.54
N VAL A 120 4.26 16.37 -0.80
CA VAL A 120 3.02 16.23 -1.57
C VAL A 120 2.40 14.86 -1.34
N GLY A 121 3.21 13.80 -1.43
CA GLY A 121 2.75 12.44 -1.16
C GLY A 121 2.28 12.25 0.28
N LEU A 122 3.01 12.81 1.26
CA LEU A 122 2.62 12.73 2.67
C LEU A 122 1.31 13.49 2.94
N ASN A 123 1.12 14.67 2.33
CA ASN A 123 -0.13 15.42 2.45
C ASN A 123 -1.31 14.61 1.91
N GLU A 124 -1.14 13.99 0.75
CA GLU A 124 -2.13 13.11 0.15
C GLU A 124 -2.46 11.88 1.03
N ASP A 125 -1.44 11.28 1.67
CA ASP A 125 -1.64 10.18 2.63
C ASP A 125 -2.49 10.61 3.84
N VAL A 126 -2.29 11.84 4.29
CA VAL A 126 -3.06 12.42 5.39
C VAL A 126 -4.47 12.78 4.96
N ASP A 127 -4.65 13.31 3.74
CA ASP A 127 -5.97 13.62 3.18
C ASP A 127 -6.88 12.36 3.17
N MET A 128 -6.33 11.17 2.94
CA MET A 128 -7.08 9.90 3.05
C MET A 128 -7.68 9.68 4.44
N SER A 129 -7.12 10.28 5.51
CA SER A 129 -7.62 10.11 6.88
C SER A 129 -8.91 10.89 7.17
N TYR A 130 -9.29 11.85 6.31
CA TYR A 130 -10.49 12.67 6.51
C TYR A 130 -11.30 12.94 5.23
N GLN A 131 -10.83 12.57 4.04
CA GLN A 131 -11.57 12.67 2.79
C GLN A 131 -12.04 11.29 2.35
N PRO A 132 -13.34 11.11 2.00
CA PRO A 132 -13.86 9.84 1.47
C PRO A 132 -13.19 9.43 0.15
N GLU A 133 -12.78 10.44 -0.62
CA GLU A 133 -12.07 10.30 -1.89
C GLU A 133 -11.02 11.39 -2.01
N ILE A 134 -9.80 11.02 -2.42
CA ILE A 134 -8.72 11.94 -2.72
C ILE A 134 -8.45 11.99 -4.23
N PHE A 135 -7.88 13.08 -4.71
CA PHE A 135 -7.65 13.27 -6.16
C PHE A 135 -6.76 12.18 -6.77
N GLY A 136 -5.80 11.65 -6.01
CA GLY A 136 -4.95 10.54 -6.48
C GLY A 136 -5.72 9.25 -6.75
N GLN A 137 -6.78 8.98 -5.99
CA GLN A 137 -7.67 7.84 -6.24
C GLN A 137 -8.43 8.00 -7.57
N THR A 138 -8.95 9.19 -7.85
CA THR A 138 -9.58 9.50 -9.15
C THR A 138 -8.59 9.30 -10.29
N VAL A 139 -7.36 9.82 -10.17
CA VAL A 139 -6.31 9.63 -11.18
C VAL A 139 -5.96 8.16 -11.38
N ALA A 140 -5.96 7.36 -10.30
CA ALA A 140 -5.72 5.91 -10.40
C ALA A 140 -6.84 5.18 -11.14
N ALA A 141 -8.10 5.56 -10.89
CA ALA A 141 -9.26 5.02 -11.60
C ALA A 141 -9.26 5.41 -13.09
N ASP A 142 -8.98 6.68 -13.40
CA ASP A 142 -8.88 7.18 -14.79
C ASP A 142 -7.78 6.45 -15.56
N TYR A 143 -6.65 6.18 -14.89
CA TYR A 143 -5.56 5.41 -15.50
C TYR A 143 -6.01 3.98 -15.82
N LEU A 144 -6.67 3.29 -14.89
CA LEU A 144 -7.20 1.94 -15.11
C LEU A 144 -8.23 1.91 -16.25
N ASP A 145 -9.17 2.86 -16.24
CA ASP A 145 -10.20 3.02 -17.28
C ASP A 145 -9.55 3.18 -18.67
N LYS A 146 -8.54 4.06 -18.77
CA LYS A 146 -7.75 4.25 -20.00
C LYS A 146 -7.12 2.94 -20.46
N ILE A 147 -6.44 2.22 -19.56
CA ILE A 147 -5.74 0.97 -19.89
C ILE A 147 -6.73 -0.11 -20.34
N ALA A 148 -7.84 -0.28 -19.63
CA ALA A 148 -8.88 -1.25 -19.96
C ALA A 148 -9.51 -0.98 -21.35
N LYS A 149 -9.68 0.30 -21.71
CA LYS A 149 -10.18 0.70 -23.04
C LYS A 149 -9.18 0.44 -24.16
N ILE A 150 -7.88 0.58 -23.89
CA ILE A 150 -6.81 0.29 -24.85
C ILE A 150 -6.68 -1.23 -25.08
N TYR A 151 -6.91 -2.03 -24.03
CA TYR A 151 -6.76 -3.49 -24.04
C TYR A 151 -8.07 -4.19 -23.63
N PRO A 152 -9.15 -4.06 -24.45
CA PRO A 152 -10.51 -4.50 -24.06
C PRO A 152 -10.63 -6.01 -23.88
N ASP A 153 -9.76 -6.79 -24.49
CA ASP A 153 -9.79 -8.27 -24.45
C ASP A 153 -8.85 -8.87 -23.41
N LYS A 154 -8.08 -8.03 -22.70
CA LYS A 154 -7.15 -8.53 -21.70
C LYS A 154 -7.78 -8.58 -20.30
N ARG A 155 -7.40 -9.61 -19.54
CA ARG A 155 -7.69 -9.73 -18.11
C ARG A 155 -6.70 -8.88 -17.33
N ILE A 156 -7.14 -8.31 -16.21
CA ILE A 156 -6.36 -7.30 -15.49
C ILE A 156 -6.18 -7.70 -14.02
N TYR A 157 -4.92 -7.72 -13.57
CA TYR A 157 -4.56 -7.62 -12.16
C TYR A 157 -4.21 -6.18 -11.83
N THR A 158 -4.55 -5.74 -10.60
CA THR A 158 -4.00 -4.50 -10.04
C THR A 158 -3.18 -4.80 -8.79
N THR A 159 -2.14 -4.03 -8.54
CA THR A 159 -1.30 -4.19 -7.36
C THR A 159 -0.72 -2.87 -6.90
N GLY A 160 -0.40 -2.79 -5.62
CA GLY A 160 0.33 -1.66 -5.06
C GLY A 160 0.68 -1.85 -3.59
N HIS A 161 1.64 -1.07 -3.14
CA HIS A 161 2.10 -1.05 -1.75
C HIS A 161 1.80 0.29 -1.11
N SER A 162 1.42 0.31 0.18
CA SER A 162 1.09 1.53 0.91
C SER A 162 -0.07 2.28 0.24
N LYS A 163 0.01 3.60 0.00
CA LYS A 163 -0.96 4.36 -0.79
C LYS A 163 -1.27 3.71 -2.14
N GLY A 164 -0.24 3.14 -2.81
CA GLY A 164 -0.45 2.42 -4.07
C GLY A 164 -1.35 1.19 -3.94
N GLY A 165 -1.36 0.53 -2.77
CA GLY A 165 -2.28 -0.56 -2.45
C GLY A 165 -3.73 -0.08 -2.35
N ASN A 166 -3.94 1.06 -1.69
CA ASN A 166 -5.25 1.72 -1.68
C ASN A 166 -5.69 2.12 -3.10
N PHE A 167 -4.80 2.71 -3.91
CA PHE A 167 -5.10 3.04 -5.31
C PHE A 167 -5.47 1.81 -6.15
N ALA A 168 -4.78 0.67 -5.95
CA ALA A 168 -5.06 -0.56 -6.67
C ALA A 168 -6.47 -1.11 -6.37
N ALA A 169 -6.90 -1.01 -5.11
CA ALA A 169 -8.23 -1.43 -4.67
C ALA A 169 -9.31 -0.40 -5.07
N TYR A 170 -9.05 0.91 -4.87
CA TYR A 170 -9.99 1.96 -5.25
C TYR A 170 -10.26 1.96 -6.75
N ALA A 171 -9.21 1.89 -7.58
CA ALA A 171 -9.36 1.99 -9.03
C ALA A 171 -10.33 0.93 -9.59
N ILE A 172 -10.29 -0.30 -9.08
CA ILE A 172 -11.21 -1.34 -9.56
C ILE A 172 -12.66 -1.12 -9.10
N SER A 173 -12.89 -0.36 -8.02
CA SER A 173 -14.24 -0.03 -7.55
C SER A 173 -14.85 1.14 -8.34
N ALA A 174 -14.04 2.07 -8.81
CA ALA A 174 -14.47 3.30 -9.46
C ALA A 174 -14.63 3.20 -10.99
N VAL A 175 -14.23 2.07 -11.59
CA VAL A 175 -14.44 1.83 -13.04
C VAL A 175 -15.80 1.21 -13.32
N SER A 176 -16.25 1.30 -14.59
CA SER A 176 -17.54 0.75 -15.01
C SER A 176 -17.65 -0.77 -14.75
N PRO A 177 -18.88 -1.30 -14.56
CA PRO A 177 -19.12 -2.73 -14.39
C PRO A 177 -18.47 -3.60 -15.47
N LYS A 178 -18.49 -3.15 -16.73
CA LYS A 178 -17.86 -3.86 -17.84
C LYS A 178 -16.34 -4.00 -17.63
N ILE A 179 -15.67 -2.97 -17.12
CA ILE A 179 -14.24 -3.01 -16.81
C ILE A 179 -14.00 -3.84 -15.55
N GLN A 180 -14.88 -3.73 -14.54
CA GLN A 180 -14.78 -4.61 -13.36
C GLN A 180 -14.81 -6.09 -13.74
N ASP A 181 -15.54 -6.49 -14.80
CA ASP A 181 -15.57 -7.88 -15.26
C ASP A 181 -14.24 -8.35 -15.86
N GLN A 182 -13.40 -7.43 -16.37
CA GLN A 182 -12.03 -7.76 -16.82
C GLN A 182 -11.06 -7.99 -15.65
N ILE A 183 -11.38 -7.46 -14.44
CA ILE A 183 -10.50 -7.56 -13.27
C ILE A 183 -10.51 -8.99 -12.74
N ILE A 184 -9.32 -9.58 -12.63
CA ILE A 184 -9.12 -10.87 -11.96
C ILE A 184 -9.03 -10.63 -10.46
N LYS A 185 -8.09 -9.78 -10.02
CA LYS A 185 -7.87 -9.48 -8.61
C LYS A 185 -7.09 -8.17 -8.42
N ALA A 186 -7.37 -7.48 -7.32
CA ALA A 186 -6.61 -6.35 -6.82
C ALA A 186 -5.86 -6.74 -5.55
N TYR A 187 -4.55 -6.54 -5.55
CA TYR A 187 -3.68 -6.82 -4.42
C TYR A 187 -3.23 -5.52 -3.76
N SER A 188 -3.53 -5.37 -2.49
CA SER A 188 -3.04 -4.29 -1.64
C SER A 188 -2.02 -4.84 -0.64
N PHE A 189 -0.82 -4.25 -0.60
CA PHE A 189 0.23 -4.63 0.34
C PHE A 189 0.44 -3.49 1.36
N ASP A 190 -0.07 -3.71 2.57
CA ASP A 190 -0.03 -2.78 3.71
C ASP A 190 -0.56 -1.37 3.35
N GLY A 191 -1.56 -1.33 2.45
CA GLY A 191 -2.27 -0.10 2.08
C GLY A 191 -3.32 0.25 3.12
N PRO A 192 -3.61 1.56 3.33
CA PRO A 192 -4.75 1.98 4.14
C PRO A 192 -6.07 1.51 3.53
N GLY A 193 -7.06 1.29 4.40
CA GLY A 193 -8.43 0.94 4.00
C GLY A 193 -9.23 2.12 3.46
N PHE A 194 -10.55 2.12 3.68
CA PHE A 194 -11.48 3.08 3.12
C PHE A 194 -12.44 3.60 4.19
N MET A 195 -12.99 4.77 3.96
CA MET A 195 -14.09 5.30 4.77
C MET A 195 -15.39 4.59 4.44
N LYS A 196 -16.30 4.54 5.41
CA LYS A 196 -17.59 3.87 5.25
C LYS A 196 -18.39 4.44 4.07
N GLU A 197 -18.36 5.74 3.89
CA GLU A 197 -19.04 6.44 2.78
C GLU A 197 -18.52 5.98 1.40
N THR A 198 -17.26 5.56 1.33
CA THR A 198 -16.64 5.06 0.09
C THR A 198 -17.06 3.62 -0.18
N TYR A 199 -16.90 2.72 0.80
CA TYR A 199 -17.13 1.30 0.55
C TYR A 199 -18.62 0.89 0.61
N ASP A 200 -19.52 1.74 1.11
CA ASP A 200 -20.97 1.50 1.04
C ASP A 200 -21.55 1.75 -0.38
N GLN A 201 -20.78 2.34 -1.29
CA GLN A 201 -21.18 2.55 -2.68
C GLN A 201 -21.34 1.22 -3.42
N LEU A 202 -22.39 1.11 -4.25
CA LEU A 202 -22.74 -0.15 -4.93
C LEU A 202 -21.62 -0.70 -5.80
N GLU A 203 -20.93 0.19 -6.54
CA GLU A 203 -19.80 -0.16 -7.40
C GLU A 203 -18.62 -0.69 -6.60
N PHE A 204 -18.40 -0.12 -5.40
CA PHE A 204 -17.35 -0.61 -4.48
C PHE A 204 -17.71 -1.99 -3.93
N GLN A 205 -18.94 -2.19 -3.48
CA GLN A 205 -19.43 -3.48 -2.98
C GLN A 205 -19.26 -4.60 -4.03
N ARG A 206 -19.53 -4.29 -5.30
CA ARG A 206 -19.32 -5.22 -6.42
C ARG A 206 -17.84 -5.61 -6.57
N ALA A 207 -16.91 -4.72 -6.28
CA ALA A 207 -15.48 -4.95 -6.44
C ALA A 207 -14.84 -5.71 -5.27
N ILE A 208 -15.41 -5.65 -4.06
CA ILE A 208 -14.87 -6.25 -2.83
C ILE A 208 -14.44 -7.73 -3.01
N PRO A 209 -15.20 -8.62 -3.67
CA PRO A 209 -14.79 -10.02 -3.83
C PRO A 209 -13.49 -10.21 -4.63
N LYS A 210 -13.10 -9.19 -5.39
CA LYS A 210 -11.85 -9.17 -6.18
C LYS A 210 -10.68 -8.52 -5.47
N MET A 211 -10.89 -7.93 -4.29
CA MET A 211 -9.86 -7.28 -3.47
C MET A 211 -9.26 -8.25 -2.46
N ILE A 212 -7.98 -8.11 -2.22
CA ILE A 212 -7.29 -8.80 -1.14
C ILE A 212 -6.18 -7.90 -0.61
N THR A 213 -6.14 -7.74 0.70
CA THR A 213 -5.12 -6.94 1.39
C THR A 213 -4.23 -7.83 2.24
N TYR A 214 -2.92 -7.73 2.04
CA TYR A 214 -1.90 -8.35 2.87
C TYR A 214 -1.32 -7.29 3.79
N VAL A 215 -1.24 -7.59 5.08
CA VAL A 215 -0.63 -6.70 6.09
C VAL A 215 0.38 -7.48 6.93
N PRO A 216 1.52 -6.89 7.32
CA PRO A 216 2.42 -7.56 8.26
C PRO A 216 1.80 -7.60 9.66
N GLU A 217 2.23 -8.55 10.50
CA GLU A 217 1.79 -8.61 11.91
C GLU A 217 2.04 -7.30 12.68
N GLY A 218 3.06 -6.52 12.28
CA GLY A 218 3.40 -5.21 12.80
C GLY A 218 2.92 -4.05 11.93
N SER A 219 1.80 -4.18 11.24
CA SER A 219 1.26 -3.12 10.37
C SER A 219 0.93 -1.84 11.13
N ILE A 220 1.24 -0.70 10.50
CA ILE A 220 0.82 0.65 10.92
C ILE A 220 -0.17 1.20 9.89
N PHE A 221 0.25 1.29 8.63
CA PHE A 221 -0.51 1.94 7.57
C PHE A 221 -1.76 1.15 7.15
N GLY A 222 -1.63 -0.19 7.06
CA GLY A 222 -2.78 -1.05 6.83
C GLY A 222 -3.79 -1.10 7.99
N MET A 223 -3.52 -0.39 9.10
CA MET A 223 -4.46 -0.23 10.22
C MET A 223 -5.28 1.06 10.14
N MET A 224 -4.99 1.90 9.15
CA MET A 224 -5.75 3.13 8.91
C MET A 224 -7.03 2.81 8.14
N LEU A 225 -8.15 3.33 8.63
CA LEU A 225 -9.48 3.15 8.04
C LEU A 225 -9.98 1.69 8.05
N ASP A 226 -11.09 1.42 7.38
CA ASP A 226 -11.73 0.11 7.37
C ASP A 226 -11.38 -0.70 6.13
N HIS A 227 -11.30 -2.01 6.31
CA HIS A 227 -11.07 -2.98 5.24
C HIS A 227 -12.31 -3.85 5.06
N PRO A 228 -13.21 -3.51 4.11
CA PRO A 228 -14.38 -4.35 3.84
C PRO A 228 -14.03 -5.65 3.09
N GLU A 229 -12.82 -5.69 2.51
CA GLU A 229 -12.29 -6.83 1.76
C GLU A 229 -11.56 -7.84 2.66
N ARG A 230 -11.17 -8.95 2.08
CA ARG A 230 -10.35 -9.97 2.77
C ARG A 230 -8.97 -9.44 3.14
N VAL A 231 -8.61 -9.50 4.42
CA VAL A 231 -7.27 -9.15 4.93
C VAL A 231 -6.53 -10.39 5.40
N ILE A 232 -5.29 -10.53 4.97
CA ILE A 232 -4.38 -11.61 5.38
C ILE A 232 -3.21 -11.02 6.15
N VAL A 233 -3.03 -11.49 7.38
CA VAL A 233 -1.89 -11.09 8.22
C VAL A 233 -0.70 -12.00 7.94
N VAL A 234 0.46 -11.42 7.62
CA VAL A 234 1.67 -12.16 7.25
C VAL A 234 2.83 -11.87 8.21
N LYS A 235 3.76 -12.81 8.30
CA LYS A 235 4.98 -12.66 9.10
C LYS A 235 6.01 -11.79 8.38
N SER A 236 6.75 -11.00 9.15
CA SER A 236 7.89 -10.24 8.66
C SER A 236 9.19 -10.68 9.32
N LYS A 237 10.31 -10.63 8.58
CA LYS A 237 11.66 -10.81 9.11
C LYS A 237 12.12 -9.66 9.99
N MET A 238 11.42 -8.51 9.94
CA MET A 238 11.81 -7.31 10.68
C MET A 238 11.09 -7.22 12.02
N LYS A 239 11.80 -6.74 13.05
CA LYS A 239 11.22 -6.50 14.38
C LYS A 239 10.59 -5.11 14.49
N HIS A 240 11.15 -4.10 13.81
CA HIS A 240 10.65 -2.73 13.86
C HIS A 240 9.46 -2.54 12.93
N LEU A 241 8.37 -1.97 13.44
CA LEU A 241 7.09 -1.79 12.72
C LEU A 241 7.28 -1.10 11.36
N MET A 242 8.01 0.02 11.32
CA MET A 242 8.28 0.74 10.07
C MET A 242 9.04 -0.09 9.03
N GLN A 243 9.89 -1.02 9.46
CA GLN A 243 10.60 -1.91 8.53
C GLN A 243 9.71 -3.04 8.03
N GLN A 244 8.70 -3.43 8.83
CA GLN A 244 7.71 -4.43 8.43
C GLN A 244 6.80 -3.90 7.31
N HIS A 245 6.65 -2.57 7.17
CA HIS A 245 5.86 -1.96 6.11
C HIS A 245 6.32 -2.38 4.69
N ASN A 246 7.61 -2.65 4.49
CA ASN A 246 8.13 -3.04 3.18
C ASN A 246 7.83 -4.53 2.89
N PRO A 247 7.02 -4.88 1.86
CA PRO A 247 6.67 -6.25 1.55
C PRO A 247 7.86 -7.13 1.16
N LEU A 248 8.98 -6.54 0.69
CA LEU A 248 10.21 -7.28 0.42
C LEU A 248 10.85 -7.89 1.69
N HIS A 249 10.39 -7.49 2.87
CA HIS A 249 10.85 -8.03 4.14
C HIS A 249 9.94 -9.13 4.71
N TRP A 250 8.82 -9.42 4.07
CA TRP A 250 7.86 -10.42 4.57
C TRP A 250 8.37 -11.83 4.33
N GLU A 251 7.97 -12.74 5.22
CA GLU A 251 8.40 -14.12 5.14
C GLU A 251 7.65 -14.88 4.05
N VAL A 252 8.42 -15.65 3.30
CA VAL A 252 7.94 -16.45 2.19
C VAL A 252 8.34 -17.91 2.37
N ALA A 253 7.41 -18.82 2.08
CA ALA A 253 7.64 -20.24 2.01
C ALA A 253 7.01 -20.80 0.73
N ARG A 254 7.80 -21.48 -0.09
CA ARG A 254 7.40 -21.99 -1.41
C ARG A 254 6.92 -20.85 -2.32
N ASN A 255 5.62 -20.79 -2.61
CA ASN A 255 4.97 -19.84 -3.52
C ASN A 255 3.93 -18.95 -2.80
N SER A 256 4.00 -18.81 -1.49
CA SER A 256 3.07 -18.02 -0.69
C SER A 256 3.77 -17.26 0.44
N PHE A 257 3.12 -16.21 0.93
CA PHE A 257 3.52 -15.56 2.18
C PHE A 257 3.26 -16.50 3.37
N VAL A 258 4.11 -16.41 4.39
CA VAL A 258 3.90 -17.10 5.66
C VAL A 258 2.87 -16.32 6.47
N MET A 259 1.71 -16.90 6.70
CA MET A 259 0.66 -16.28 7.48
C MET A 259 1.06 -16.14 8.96
N ALA A 260 0.71 -15.02 9.56
CA ALA A 260 0.74 -14.83 11.01
C ALA A 260 -0.65 -15.12 11.61
N PRO A 261 -0.73 -15.64 12.84
CA PRO A 261 -2.01 -15.97 13.46
C PRO A 261 -2.86 -14.72 13.75
N CYS A 262 -2.23 -13.57 13.99
CA CYS A 262 -2.90 -12.30 14.28
C CYS A 262 -1.93 -11.12 14.18
N LEU A 263 -2.48 -9.91 14.26
CA LEU A 263 -1.73 -8.68 14.43
C LEU A 263 -0.99 -8.65 15.77
N SER A 264 0.17 -7.99 15.81
CA SER A 264 0.90 -7.70 17.04
C SER A 264 0.08 -6.79 17.97
N ASN A 265 0.40 -6.81 19.28
CA ASN A 265 -0.24 -5.91 20.25
C ASN A 265 -0.06 -4.43 19.84
N ALA A 266 1.11 -4.07 19.33
CA ALA A 266 1.37 -2.71 18.86
C ALA A 266 0.44 -2.31 17.69
N SER A 267 0.25 -3.17 16.70
CA SER A 267 -0.67 -2.91 15.59
C SER A 267 -2.12 -2.80 16.05
N ARG A 268 -2.54 -3.63 17.02
CA ARG A 268 -3.89 -3.55 17.62
C ARG A 268 -4.12 -2.22 18.35
N ILE A 269 -3.13 -1.75 19.11
CA ILE A 269 -3.18 -0.42 19.75
C ILE A 269 -3.30 0.68 18.69
N ILE A 270 -2.48 0.63 17.66
CA ILE A 270 -2.51 1.58 16.53
C ILE A 270 -3.88 1.60 15.88
N ARG A 271 -4.44 0.43 15.54
CA ARG A 271 -5.79 0.32 14.98
C ARG A 271 -6.85 0.95 15.88
N SER A 272 -6.86 0.58 17.17
CA SER A 272 -7.83 1.14 18.13
C SER A 272 -7.69 2.66 18.24
N THR A 273 -6.47 3.17 18.14
CA THR A 273 -6.21 4.61 18.14
C THR A 273 -6.79 5.28 16.89
N PHE A 274 -6.59 4.72 15.71
CA PHE A 274 -7.19 5.26 14.48
C PHE A 274 -8.72 5.22 14.50
N ILE A 275 -9.32 4.13 15.00
CA ILE A 275 -10.78 4.03 15.18
C ILE A 275 -11.26 5.12 16.13
N SER A 276 -10.63 5.26 17.32
CA SER A 276 -10.98 6.31 18.30
C SER A 276 -10.86 7.71 17.70
N TRP A 277 -9.78 7.98 16.98
CA TRP A 277 -9.57 9.22 16.25
C TRP A 277 -10.71 9.52 15.25
N ASN A 278 -11.02 8.56 14.40
CA ASN A 278 -12.03 8.74 13.37
C ASN A 278 -13.45 8.93 13.93
N THR A 279 -13.73 8.32 15.10
CA THR A 279 -15.05 8.39 15.74
C THR A 279 -15.22 9.61 16.65
N LYS A 280 -14.18 10.03 17.34
CA LYS A 280 -14.27 11.12 18.35
C LYS A 280 -13.97 12.49 17.77
N ILE A 281 -13.09 12.60 16.76
CA ILE A 281 -12.67 13.89 16.23
C ILE A 281 -13.40 14.17 14.92
N PRO A 282 -14.24 15.22 14.86
CA PRO A 282 -14.94 15.62 13.64
C PRO A 282 -13.96 15.82 12.47
N ARG A 283 -14.43 15.49 11.27
CA ARG A 283 -13.66 15.56 10.03
C ARG A 283 -13.01 16.93 9.83
N GLU A 284 -13.78 18.01 10.03
CA GLU A 284 -13.34 19.39 9.83
C GLU A 284 -12.19 19.76 10.78
N LYS A 285 -12.22 19.23 12.01
CA LYS A 285 -11.13 19.42 12.98
C LYS A 285 -9.86 18.64 12.60
N ARG A 286 -10.00 17.47 12.00
CA ARG A 286 -8.86 16.70 11.48
C ARG A 286 -8.20 17.44 10.33
N GLU A 287 -8.99 17.95 9.40
CA GLU A 287 -8.52 18.79 8.29
C GLU A 287 -7.80 20.06 8.78
N GLU A 288 -8.42 20.80 9.72
CA GLU A 288 -7.84 22.02 10.33
C GLU A 288 -6.45 21.73 10.95
N LEU A 289 -6.35 20.63 11.71
CA LEU A 289 -5.10 20.22 12.34
C LEU A 289 -4.00 19.91 11.32
N TRP A 290 -4.31 19.12 10.31
CA TRP A 290 -3.34 18.71 9.32
C TRP A 290 -2.89 19.89 8.43
N LEU A 291 -3.83 20.74 8.02
CA LEU A 291 -3.52 21.95 7.26
C LEU A 291 -2.57 22.86 8.04
N ALA A 292 -2.86 23.09 9.33
CA ALA A 292 -1.99 23.90 10.19
C ALA A 292 -0.60 23.26 10.36
N PHE A 293 -0.54 21.93 10.53
CA PHE A 293 0.71 21.20 10.69
C PHE A 293 1.58 21.26 9.42
N PHE A 294 1.01 21.03 8.24
CA PHE A 294 1.75 21.13 6.97
C PHE A 294 2.20 22.56 6.69
N THR A 295 1.36 23.55 6.97
CA THR A 295 1.75 24.97 6.86
C THR A 295 2.95 25.28 7.76
N ALA A 296 2.95 24.74 8.98
CA ALA A 296 4.07 24.91 9.90
C ALA A 296 5.37 24.25 9.42
N LEU A 297 5.28 23.05 8.80
CA LEU A 297 6.43 22.38 8.19
C LEU A 297 6.97 23.13 6.97
N GLU A 298 6.08 23.60 6.10
CA GLU A 298 6.47 24.42 4.94
C GLU A 298 7.18 25.71 5.35
N SER A 299 6.72 26.38 6.41
CA SER A 299 7.36 27.59 6.95
C SER A 299 8.81 27.34 7.39
N GLN A 300 9.13 26.11 7.80
CA GLN A 300 10.47 25.66 8.17
C GLN A 300 11.28 25.14 6.94
N LYS A 301 10.77 25.31 5.71
CA LYS A 301 11.39 24.82 4.46
C LYS A 301 11.59 23.30 4.43
N ILE A 302 10.74 22.55 5.12
CA ILE A 302 10.73 21.10 5.06
C ILE A 302 9.95 20.72 3.80
N THR A 303 10.65 20.19 2.81
CA THR A 303 10.10 19.81 1.50
C THR A 303 10.04 18.31 1.27
N ASP A 304 10.62 17.52 2.20
CA ASP A 304 10.70 16.07 2.13
C ASP A 304 10.55 15.49 3.53
N ALA A 305 9.64 14.52 3.71
CA ALA A 305 9.39 13.86 4.99
C ALA A 305 10.63 13.14 5.55
N ARG A 306 11.55 12.70 4.67
CA ARG A 306 12.82 12.10 5.09
C ARG A 306 13.70 13.05 5.89
N GLN A 307 13.55 14.36 5.72
CA GLN A 307 14.28 15.36 6.54
C GLN A 307 13.91 15.24 8.03
N LEU A 308 12.67 14.81 8.34
CA LEU A 308 12.19 14.59 9.71
C LEU A 308 12.73 13.30 10.33
N THR A 309 13.07 12.32 9.52
CA THR A 309 13.41 10.96 9.97
C THR A 309 14.91 10.64 9.91
N THR A 310 15.66 11.29 9.02
CA THR A 310 17.09 11.01 8.80
C THR A 310 17.95 11.39 10.02
N ASN A 311 17.62 12.49 10.70
CA ASN A 311 18.26 12.88 11.95
C ASN A 311 17.19 13.03 13.04
N LYS A 312 17.10 12.03 13.93
CA LYS A 312 16.06 11.96 14.96
C LYS A 312 15.99 13.20 15.87
N ILE A 313 17.13 13.77 16.25
CA ILE A 313 17.19 14.96 17.11
C ILE A 313 16.68 16.18 16.33
N ARG A 314 17.19 16.40 15.13
CA ARG A 314 16.75 17.51 14.28
C ARG A 314 15.27 17.38 13.92
N GLY A 315 14.82 16.18 13.57
CA GLY A 315 13.41 15.90 13.27
C GLY A 315 12.51 16.19 14.47
N ALA A 316 12.90 15.78 15.69
CA ALA A 316 12.16 16.08 16.90
C ALA A 316 12.08 17.58 17.19
N ILE A 317 13.17 18.32 16.98
CA ILE A 317 13.18 19.79 17.13
C ILE A 317 12.24 20.44 16.10
N GLN A 318 12.30 20.03 14.84
CA GLN A 318 11.44 20.56 13.77
C GLN A 318 9.96 20.26 14.03
N PHE A 319 9.66 19.04 14.48
CA PHE A 319 8.30 18.65 14.88
C PHE A 319 7.81 19.49 16.07
N SER A 320 8.66 19.69 17.09
CA SER A 320 8.32 20.51 18.24
C SER A 320 8.08 21.98 17.84
N HIS A 321 8.88 22.54 16.94
CA HIS A 321 8.65 23.89 16.42
C HIS A 321 7.34 23.98 15.63
N ALA A 322 7.03 22.98 14.79
CA ALA A 322 5.76 22.93 14.06
C ALA A 322 4.58 22.88 15.05
N TYR A 323 4.65 22.01 16.07
CA TYR A 323 3.63 21.92 17.11
C TYR A 323 3.47 23.24 17.89
N LEU A 324 4.57 23.88 18.29
CA LEU A 324 4.54 25.14 19.04
C LEU A 324 4.04 26.33 18.21
N SER A 325 4.13 26.28 16.88
CA SER A 325 3.62 27.29 15.96
C SER A 325 2.12 27.14 15.66
N LEU A 326 1.50 26.03 16.06
CA LEU A 326 0.05 25.88 15.96
C LEU A 326 -0.65 26.90 16.86
N ASP A 327 -1.78 27.41 16.44
CA ASP A 327 -2.63 28.25 17.26
C ASP A 327 -3.16 27.47 18.49
N PRO A 328 -3.61 28.15 19.57
CA PRO A 328 -4.02 27.50 20.80
C PRO A 328 -5.15 26.47 20.62
N LYS A 329 -6.10 26.72 19.71
CA LYS A 329 -7.26 25.83 19.47
C LYS A 329 -6.81 24.56 18.75
N THR A 330 -6.00 24.66 17.71
CA THR A 330 -5.43 23.53 16.99
C THR A 330 -4.49 22.71 17.87
N ARG A 331 -3.75 23.37 18.77
CA ARG A 331 -2.90 22.69 19.76
C ARG A 331 -3.69 21.87 20.77
N LEU A 332 -4.90 22.32 21.17
CA LEU A 332 -5.80 21.53 22.02
C LEU A 332 -6.21 20.23 21.32
N ILE A 333 -6.58 20.30 20.03
CA ILE A 333 -6.91 19.11 19.24
C ILE A 333 -5.73 18.13 19.19
N ALA A 334 -4.51 18.63 18.93
CA ALA A 334 -3.31 17.81 18.95
C ALA A 334 -3.08 17.12 20.31
N ASN A 335 -3.34 17.85 21.43
CA ASN A 335 -3.20 17.29 22.78
C ASN A 335 -4.27 16.22 23.08
N GLU A 336 -5.50 16.39 22.64
CA GLU A 336 -6.57 15.38 22.76
C GLU A 336 -6.13 14.07 22.10
N ILE A 337 -5.52 14.15 20.92
CA ILE A 337 -5.00 13.01 20.17
C ILE A 337 -3.90 12.28 20.96
N VAL A 338 -2.91 13.02 21.46
CA VAL A 338 -1.81 12.43 22.25
C VAL A 338 -2.36 11.78 23.51
N SER A 339 -3.37 12.41 24.16
CA SER A 339 -4.05 11.86 25.33
C SER A 339 -4.80 10.56 25.01
N ASP A 340 -5.52 10.51 23.89
CA ASP A 340 -6.24 9.31 23.43
C ASP A 340 -5.27 8.16 23.09
N ILE A 341 -4.17 8.44 22.39
CA ILE A 341 -3.12 7.46 22.13
C ILE A 341 -2.57 6.87 23.42
N THR A 342 -2.22 7.73 24.38
CA THR A 342 -1.65 7.29 25.65
C THR A 342 -2.65 6.51 26.50
N THR A 343 -3.92 6.90 26.49
CA THR A 343 -4.99 6.21 27.21
C THR A 343 -5.27 4.85 26.62
N THR A 344 -5.40 4.77 25.29
CA THR A 344 -5.60 3.52 24.56
C THR A 344 -4.42 2.58 24.78
N ALA A 345 -3.18 3.07 24.67
CA ALA A 345 -1.99 2.26 24.94
C ALA A 345 -1.98 1.69 26.38
N ARG A 346 -2.34 2.50 27.39
CA ARG A 346 -2.43 2.04 28.79
C ARG A 346 -3.48 0.95 28.98
N GLN A 347 -4.62 1.02 28.32
CA GLN A 347 -5.65 -0.02 28.39
C GLN A 347 -5.10 -1.36 27.90
N TYR A 348 -4.35 -1.38 26.81
CA TYR A 348 -3.75 -2.60 26.26
C TYR A 348 -2.55 -3.12 27.07
N ILE A 349 -1.77 -2.25 27.72
CA ILE A 349 -0.64 -2.64 28.59
C ILE A 349 -1.14 -3.26 29.89
N ASN A 350 -2.26 -2.78 30.43
CA ASN A 350 -2.83 -3.23 31.70
C ASN A 350 -3.78 -4.44 31.56
N LEU A 351 -4.07 -4.91 30.36
CA LEU A 351 -4.76 -6.19 30.17
C LEU A 351 -3.81 -7.30 30.63
N PRO A 352 -4.19 -8.16 31.61
CA PRO A 352 -3.41 -9.34 31.91
C PRO A 352 -3.23 -10.14 30.64
N PHE A 353 -2.08 -10.78 30.48
CA PHE A 353 -1.76 -11.66 29.35
C PHE A 353 -2.92 -12.65 29.13
N LEU A 354 -3.91 -12.24 28.38
CA LEU A 354 -4.93 -13.11 27.87
C LEU A 354 -4.25 -13.90 26.75
N ASN A 355 -3.74 -15.10 27.12
CA ASN A 355 -3.60 -16.23 26.23
C ASN A 355 -5.00 -16.64 25.74
N HIS A 356 -5.70 -15.76 25.06
CA HIS A 356 -6.94 -16.07 24.41
C HIS A 356 -6.87 -15.63 22.97
N THR A 357 -6.90 -16.59 22.12
CA THR A 357 -7.56 -16.62 20.80
C THR A 357 -9.00 -16.07 20.93
N GLU A 358 -9.20 -14.90 21.48
CA GLU A 358 -10.37 -14.14 21.15
C GLU A 358 -10.17 -13.76 19.69
N HIS A 359 -10.89 -14.46 18.86
CA HIS A 359 -11.15 -14.09 17.48
C HIS A 359 -11.59 -12.62 17.53
N LEU A 360 -10.64 -11.71 17.26
CA LEU A 360 -11.02 -10.41 16.76
C LEU A 360 -11.96 -10.73 15.60
N GLU A 361 -13.15 -10.16 15.61
CA GLU A 361 -14.00 -10.22 14.43
C GLU A 361 -13.11 -9.98 13.22
N PRO A 362 -13.13 -10.86 12.23
CA PRO A 362 -12.28 -10.71 11.06
C PRO A 362 -12.48 -9.30 10.54
N LEU A 363 -11.40 -8.63 10.20
CA LEU A 363 -11.45 -7.36 9.50
C LEU A 363 -12.34 -7.60 8.27
N GLY A 364 -13.65 -7.24 8.37
CA GLY A 364 -14.59 -7.37 7.28
C GLY A 364 -15.11 -8.78 6.92
N ASN A 365 -15.27 -9.74 7.87
CA ASN A 365 -15.86 -11.04 7.52
C ASN A 365 -16.94 -11.52 8.48
N ASP A 366 -18.06 -11.93 7.89
CA ASP A 366 -19.14 -12.72 8.44
C ASP A 366 -18.60 -14.06 9.00
N SER A 367 -18.95 -14.37 10.25
CA SER A 367 -18.48 -15.50 11.06
C SER A 367 -18.96 -16.88 10.57
N SER A 368 -19.41 -17.03 9.32
CA SER A 368 -19.99 -18.27 8.78
C SER A 368 -19.05 -19.11 7.90
N LYS A 369 -17.78 -18.69 7.68
CA LYS A 369 -16.84 -19.43 6.81
C LYS A 369 -15.64 -19.94 7.58
N GLY A 370 -15.46 -21.26 7.60
CA GLY A 370 -14.41 -22.01 8.29
C GLY A 370 -12.96 -21.67 7.91
N PRO A 371 -11.95 -22.37 8.46
CA PRO A 371 -10.53 -22.00 8.32
C PRO A 371 -10.13 -21.92 6.85
N ILE A 372 -9.61 -20.76 6.47
CA ILE A 372 -9.33 -20.40 5.08
C ILE A 372 -7.92 -20.91 4.73
N VAL A 373 -7.86 -21.90 3.86
CA VAL A 373 -6.66 -22.27 3.11
C VAL A 373 -6.47 -21.19 2.02
N ASP A 374 -5.23 -20.78 1.80
CA ASP A 374 -4.89 -19.87 0.68
C ASP A 374 -5.17 -20.61 -0.64
N ASP A 375 -6.35 -20.36 -1.22
CA ASP A 375 -6.76 -20.93 -2.51
C ASP A 375 -5.98 -20.23 -3.63
N SER A 376 -4.67 -20.50 -3.71
CA SER A 376 -3.88 -20.31 -4.93
C SER A 376 -4.15 -21.41 -5.98
N TYR A 377 -5.18 -22.23 -5.76
CA TYR A 377 -5.66 -23.25 -6.68
C TYR A 377 -7.16 -23.08 -6.93
N ASP A 378 -7.52 -22.23 -7.86
CA ASP A 378 -8.73 -22.39 -8.65
C ASP A 378 -8.30 -22.88 -10.04
N GLY A 379 -8.18 -24.22 -10.11
CA GLY A 379 -7.98 -24.92 -11.36
C GLY A 379 -9.34 -25.20 -12.00
N SER A 380 -9.68 -24.42 -12.99
CA SER A 380 -10.53 -24.83 -14.13
C SER A 380 -10.37 -23.85 -15.27
#